data_6d835224bd178dcdf5958bf67b2cbf9e
#
_entry.id   6d835224bd178dcdf5958bf67b2cbf9e
#
_cell.length_a   1.000
_cell.length_b   1.000
_cell.length_c   1.000
_cell.angle_alpha   90.00
_cell.angle_beta   90.00
_cell.angle_gamma   90.00
#
_symmetry.space_group_name_H-M   'P 1'
#
loop_
_entity.id
_entity.type
_entity.pdbx_description
1 polymer ?
#
loop_
_entity_poly.entity_id
_entity_poly.type
_entity_poly.pdbx_seq_one_letter_code
_entity_poly.pdbx_strand_id
1 'polypeptide(L)'
;MMTSIMQDKKNIHSRSSRITIRILAVAFWLLVWQIGSMWLGQEILLASPVSVARKLSELLVTQEFWKSVWFSFGRIIGGFLSALVIGAFLAILSYRFETVKILFHPLVIAVKSTPVASFIILCLIWIPSRNLAVFISFLIVFPVIYANLLEGLQRTDEQLLEMADVFP
;
A
#
# COMPACT_ATOMS: atom_id res chain seq x y z
N MET A 1 13.71 -9.26 -45.10
CA MET A 1 12.57 -10.08 -44.65
C MET A 1 13.00 -11.24 -43.72
N MET A 2 14.17 -11.83 -43.91
CA MET A 2 14.67 -12.98 -43.10
C MET A 2 15.17 -12.61 -41.70
N THR A 3 15.66 -11.40 -41.49
CA THR A 3 16.15 -10.90 -40.20
C THR A 3 15.06 -10.61 -39.18
N SER A 4 13.86 -10.23 -39.62
CA SER A 4 12.69 -9.96 -38.76
C SER A 4 12.15 -11.23 -38.12
N ILE A 5 12.15 -12.35 -38.83
CA ILE A 5 11.62 -13.65 -38.34
C ILE A 5 12.54 -14.27 -37.28
N MET A 6 13.88 -14.05 -37.40
CA MET A 6 14.83 -14.50 -36.40
C MET A 6 14.79 -13.70 -35.10
N GLN A 7 14.50 -12.41 -35.16
CA GLN A 7 14.34 -11.57 -33.97
C GLN A 7 13.07 -11.90 -33.19
N ASP A 8 11.99 -12.22 -33.87
CA ASP A 8 10.71 -12.57 -33.26
C ASP A 8 10.81 -13.94 -32.52
N LYS A 9 11.46 -14.94 -33.08
CA LYS A 9 11.73 -16.23 -32.43
C LYS A 9 12.59 -16.09 -31.17
N LYS A 10 13.56 -15.18 -31.15
CA LYS A 10 14.45 -14.94 -30.01
C LYS A 10 13.71 -14.24 -28.86
N ASN A 11 12.75 -13.37 -29.18
CA ASN A 11 11.91 -12.69 -28.18
C ASN A 11 10.88 -13.63 -27.54
N ILE A 12 10.31 -14.56 -28.29
CA ILE A 12 9.35 -15.53 -27.78
C ILE A 12 10.05 -16.51 -26.83
N HIS A 13 11.24 -16.98 -27.15
CA HIS A 13 12.03 -17.88 -26.28
C HIS A 13 12.48 -17.18 -25.00
N SER A 14 12.88 -15.90 -25.08
CA SER A 14 13.24 -15.09 -23.91
C SER A 14 12.06 -14.84 -22.98
N ARG A 15 10.85 -14.64 -23.53
CA ARG A 15 9.64 -14.40 -22.76
C ARG A 15 9.14 -15.65 -22.04
N SER A 16 9.17 -16.80 -22.72
CA SER A 16 8.82 -18.09 -22.15
C SER A 16 9.78 -18.49 -21.02
N SER A 17 11.08 -18.34 -21.22
CA SER A 17 12.10 -18.63 -20.20
C SER A 17 11.92 -17.77 -18.94
N ARG A 18 11.59 -16.49 -19.06
CA ARG A 18 11.34 -15.60 -17.92
C ARG A 18 10.08 -15.99 -17.14
N ILE A 19 9.04 -16.47 -17.83
CA ILE A 19 7.81 -16.96 -17.16
C ILE A 19 8.13 -18.23 -16.38
N THR A 20 8.86 -19.17 -16.98
CA THR A 20 9.26 -20.42 -16.32
C THR A 20 10.10 -20.15 -15.08
N ILE A 21 11.08 -19.23 -15.15
CA ILE A 21 11.91 -18.84 -14.00
C ILE A 21 11.05 -18.24 -12.88
N ARG A 22 10.05 -17.39 -13.21
CA ARG A 22 9.14 -16.82 -12.24
C ARG A 22 8.27 -17.87 -11.55
N ILE A 23 7.73 -18.84 -12.32
CA ILE A 23 6.95 -19.93 -11.78
C ILE A 23 7.81 -20.80 -10.85
N LEU A 24 9.03 -21.13 -11.26
CA LEU A 24 9.97 -21.88 -10.42
C LEU A 24 10.32 -21.13 -9.13
N ALA A 25 10.52 -19.83 -9.20
CA ALA A 25 10.80 -19.02 -8.02
C ALA A 25 9.60 -19.01 -7.06
N VAL A 26 8.36 -18.86 -7.57
CA VAL A 26 7.16 -18.94 -6.74
C VAL A 26 7.00 -20.31 -6.12
N ALA A 27 7.19 -21.38 -6.91
CA ALA A 27 7.10 -22.75 -6.43
C ALA A 27 8.16 -23.03 -5.34
N PHE A 28 9.38 -22.54 -5.52
CA PHE A 28 10.45 -22.66 -4.53
C PHE A 28 10.05 -22.01 -3.20
N TRP A 29 9.54 -20.76 -3.22
CA TRP A 29 9.13 -20.08 -1.99
C TRP A 29 7.91 -20.74 -1.32
N LEU A 30 6.96 -21.27 -2.10
CA LEU A 30 5.84 -22.04 -1.55
C LEU A 30 6.33 -23.34 -0.88
N LEU A 31 7.33 -24.01 -1.45
CA LEU A 31 7.94 -25.20 -0.83
C LEU A 31 8.69 -24.85 0.45
N VAL A 32 9.48 -23.77 0.46
CA VAL A 32 10.16 -23.29 1.68
C VAL A 32 9.14 -22.98 2.78
N TRP A 33 8.05 -22.31 2.44
CA TRP A 33 6.97 -22.03 3.39
C TRP A 33 6.30 -23.32 3.88
N GLN A 34 5.99 -24.26 2.99
CA GLN A 34 5.41 -25.55 3.37
C GLN A 34 6.31 -26.33 4.34
N ILE A 35 7.62 -26.42 4.04
CA ILE A 35 8.58 -27.10 4.89
C ILE A 35 8.71 -26.39 6.25
N GLY A 36 8.80 -25.07 6.26
CA GLY A 36 8.84 -24.28 7.49
C GLY A 36 7.61 -24.50 8.38
N SER A 37 6.41 -24.54 7.77
CA SER A 37 5.17 -24.83 8.48
C SER A 37 5.15 -26.24 9.09
N MET A 38 5.62 -27.24 8.31
CA MET A 38 5.71 -28.61 8.81
C MET A 38 6.75 -28.77 9.94
N TRP A 39 7.84 -28.02 9.88
CA TRP A 39 8.88 -28.06 10.90
C TRP A 39 8.45 -27.44 12.23
N LEU A 40 7.65 -26.34 12.17
CA LEU A 40 7.08 -25.75 13.38
C LEU A 40 5.99 -26.62 14.03
N GLY A 41 5.28 -27.46 13.24
CA GLY A 41 4.29 -28.40 13.73
C GLY A 41 3.03 -27.78 14.37
N GLN A 42 2.90 -26.46 14.37
CA GLN A 42 1.80 -25.72 14.98
C GLN A 42 1.15 -24.77 13.96
N GLU A 43 -0.02 -25.16 13.45
CA GLU A 43 -0.78 -24.37 12.48
C GLU A 43 -1.20 -22.98 12.99
N ILE A 44 -1.26 -22.79 14.32
CA ILE A 44 -1.57 -21.49 14.96
C ILE A 44 -0.44 -20.48 14.76
N LEU A 45 0.83 -20.95 14.73
CA LEU A 45 1.99 -20.07 14.55
C LEU A 45 2.27 -19.83 13.06
N LEU A 46 2.19 -20.88 12.25
CA LEU A 46 2.45 -20.79 10.81
C LEU A 46 1.57 -21.79 10.08
N ALA A 47 0.46 -21.32 9.53
CA ALA A 47 -0.41 -22.13 8.68
C ALA A 47 0.31 -22.54 7.39
N SER A 48 0.11 -23.79 6.93
CA SER A 48 0.71 -24.23 5.67
C SER A 48 0.00 -23.61 4.46
N PRO A 49 0.69 -23.42 3.32
CA PRO A 49 0.06 -22.98 2.07
C PRO A 49 -1.15 -23.81 1.67
N VAL A 50 -1.08 -25.13 1.88
CA VAL A 50 -2.18 -26.05 1.57
C VAL A 50 -3.38 -25.84 2.49
N SER A 51 -3.15 -25.68 3.81
CA SER A 51 -4.22 -25.37 4.78
C SER A 51 -4.89 -24.04 4.46
N VAL A 52 -4.08 -23.02 4.12
CA VAL A 52 -4.58 -21.69 3.72
C VAL A 52 -5.45 -21.80 2.47
N ALA A 53 -4.99 -22.48 1.42
CA ALA A 53 -5.75 -22.64 0.18
C ALA A 53 -7.08 -23.37 0.41
N ARG A 54 -7.07 -24.44 1.21
CA ARG A 54 -8.28 -25.17 1.59
C ARG A 54 -9.25 -24.28 2.35
N LYS A 55 -8.77 -23.58 3.38
CA LYS A 55 -9.61 -22.70 4.19
C LYS A 55 -10.17 -21.54 3.38
N LEU A 56 -9.37 -20.97 2.49
CA LEU A 56 -9.82 -19.93 1.59
C LEU A 56 -10.95 -20.42 0.67
N SER A 57 -10.81 -21.61 0.09
CA SER A 57 -11.85 -22.18 -0.78
C SER A 57 -13.17 -22.42 -0.03
N GLU A 58 -13.11 -22.82 1.24
CA GLU A 58 -14.29 -22.95 2.10
C GLU A 58 -14.95 -21.59 2.39
N LEU A 59 -14.14 -20.57 2.70
CA LEU A 59 -14.63 -19.25 3.06
C LEU A 59 -15.22 -18.48 1.86
N LEU A 60 -14.65 -18.63 0.66
CA LEU A 60 -15.12 -17.96 -0.55
C LEU A 60 -16.59 -18.25 -0.90
N VAL A 61 -17.12 -19.38 -0.44
CA VAL A 61 -18.52 -19.79 -0.66
C VAL A 61 -19.45 -19.19 0.39
N THR A 62 -18.91 -18.65 1.50
CA THR A 62 -19.72 -18.14 2.62
C THR A 62 -20.06 -16.67 2.44
N GLN A 63 -21.33 -16.31 2.66
CA GLN A 63 -21.79 -14.93 2.59
C GLN A 63 -21.16 -14.03 3.69
N GLU A 64 -20.86 -14.62 4.84
CA GLU A 64 -20.27 -13.89 5.98
C GLU A 64 -18.84 -13.41 5.66
N PHE A 65 -18.08 -14.21 4.91
CA PHE A 65 -16.75 -13.81 4.44
C PHE A 65 -16.83 -12.54 3.59
N TRP A 66 -17.70 -12.51 2.60
CA TRP A 66 -17.86 -11.35 1.72
C TRP A 66 -18.39 -10.11 2.44
N LYS A 67 -19.32 -10.30 3.38
CA LYS A 67 -19.76 -9.20 4.24
C LYS A 67 -18.60 -8.59 5.04
N SER A 68 -17.75 -9.44 5.63
CA SER A 68 -16.58 -8.99 6.38
C SER A 68 -15.55 -8.29 5.50
N VAL A 69 -15.32 -8.82 4.29
CA VAL A 69 -14.42 -8.22 3.30
C VAL A 69 -14.90 -6.82 2.90
N TRP A 70 -16.16 -6.69 2.48
CA TRP A 70 -16.73 -5.41 2.07
C TRP A 70 -16.80 -4.40 3.20
N PHE A 71 -17.13 -4.86 4.41
CA PHE A 71 -17.14 -4.01 5.59
C PHE A 71 -15.74 -3.47 5.92
N SER A 72 -14.71 -4.32 5.87
CA SER A 72 -13.31 -3.91 6.09
C SER A 72 -12.80 -3.00 4.99
N PHE A 73 -13.10 -3.33 3.73
CA PHE A 73 -12.74 -2.53 2.57
C PHE A 73 -13.32 -1.12 2.63
N GLY A 74 -14.63 -1.00 2.92
CA GLY A 74 -15.28 0.31 3.05
C GLY A 74 -14.64 1.18 4.15
N ARG A 75 -14.20 0.57 5.25
CA ARG A 75 -13.53 1.28 6.34
C ARG A 75 -12.13 1.75 5.95
N ILE A 76 -11.37 0.92 5.28
CA ILE A 76 -10.03 1.28 4.78
C ILE A 76 -10.15 2.41 3.75
N ILE A 77 -11.10 2.31 2.82
CA ILE A 77 -11.36 3.37 1.82
C ILE A 77 -11.80 4.66 2.52
N GLY A 78 -12.68 4.58 3.52
CA GLY A 78 -13.10 5.76 4.30
C GLY A 78 -11.93 6.46 4.98
N GLY A 79 -11.02 5.70 5.60
CA GLY A 79 -9.78 6.22 6.19
C GLY A 79 -8.85 6.84 5.15
N PHE A 80 -8.69 6.17 4.01
CA PHE A 80 -7.88 6.64 2.89
C PHE A 80 -8.40 7.95 2.31
N LEU A 81 -9.69 8.02 1.98
CA LEU A 81 -10.30 9.22 1.40
C LEU A 81 -10.27 10.41 2.36
N SER A 82 -10.53 10.17 3.65
CA SER A 82 -10.43 11.23 4.66
C SER A 82 -8.99 11.75 4.78
N ALA A 83 -8.00 10.86 4.76
CA ALA A 83 -6.59 11.23 4.76
C ALA A 83 -6.18 12.00 3.50
N LEU A 84 -6.71 11.59 2.34
CA LEU A 84 -6.46 12.27 1.07
C LEU A 84 -7.00 13.70 1.09
N VAL A 85 -8.26 13.88 1.49
CA VAL A 85 -8.90 15.20 1.54
C VAL A 85 -8.21 16.12 2.56
N ILE A 86 -8.04 15.63 3.79
CA ILE A 86 -7.44 16.43 4.88
C ILE A 86 -5.96 16.68 4.60
N GLY A 87 -5.22 15.68 4.13
CA GLY A 87 -3.80 15.80 3.78
C GLY A 87 -3.56 16.78 2.64
N ALA A 88 -4.37 16.70 1.57
CA ALA A 88 -4.30 17.63 0.46
C ALA A 88 -4.66 19.06 0.88
N PHE A 89 -5.73 19.24 1.63
CA PHE A 89 -6.14 20.54 2.15
C PHE A 89 -5.04 21.18 3.02
N LEU A 90 -4.47 20.41 3.95
CA LEU A 90 -3.40 20.92 4.82
C LEU A 90 -2.10 21.16 4.06
N ALA A 91 -1.78 20.40 3.02
CA ALA A 91 -0.62 20.63 2.18
C ALA A 91 -0.73 21.96 1.42
N ILE A 92 -1.89 22.22 0.82
CA ILE A 92 -2.17 23.49 0.12
C ILE A 92 -2.12 24.67 1.11
N LEU A 93 -2.69 24.50 2.30
CA LEU A 93 -2.67 25.51 3.34
C LEU A 93 -1.23 25.79 3.83
N SER A 94 -0.42 24.75 3.98
CA SER A 94 1.00 24.85 4.35
C SER A 94 1.86 25.45 3.25
N TYR A 95 1.50 25.25 2.00
CA TYR A 95 2.13 25.92 0.87
C TYR A 95 1.85 27.43 0.88
N ARG A 96 0.61 27.81 1.22
CA ARG A 96 0.19 29.24 1.26
C ARG A 96 0.64 29.98 2.51
N PHE A 97 0.71 29.32 3.66
CA PHE A 97 0.99 29.92 4.96
C PHE A 97 2.14 29.20 5.67
N GLU A 98 3.28 29.87 5.78
CA GLU A 98 4.49 29.35 6.43
C GLU A 98 4.24 28.96 7.91
N THR A 99 3.39 29.71 8.61
CA THR A 99 3.00 29.41 10.00
C THR A 99 2.33 28.01 10.12
N VAL A 100 1.47 27.67 9.16
CA VAL A 100 0.81 26.35 9.12
C VAL A 100 1.83 25.25 8.86
N LYS A 101 2.75 25.49 7.94
CA LYS A 101 3.84 24.55 7.63
C LYS A 101 4.70 24.27 8.87
N ILE A 102 5.14 25.32 9.58
CA ILE A 102 5.94 25.19 10.80
C ILE A 102 5.19 24.42 11.88
N LEU A 103 3.88 24.64 12.03
CA LEU A 103 3.03 23.97 13.03
C LEU A 103 2.86 22.48 12.74
N PHE A 104 2.57 22.10 11.48
CA PHE A 104 2.26 20.72 11.12
C PHE A 104 3.49 19.86 10.80
N HIS A 105 4.61 20.46 10.43
CA HIS A 105 5.84 19.76 10.11
C HIS A 105 6.32 18.78 11.19
N PRO A 106 6.43 19.17 12.49
CA PRO A 106 6.85 18.23 13.54
C PRO A 106 5.85 17.10 13.76
N LEU A 107 4.55 17.36 13.62
CA LEU A 107 3.51 16.33 13.74
C LEU A 107 3.66 15.27 12.64
N VAL A 108 3.85 15.69 11.40
CA VAL A 108 4.04 14.77 10.26
C VAL A 108 5.29 13.93 10.42
N ILE A 109 6.40 14.54 10.89
CA ILE A 109 7.64 13.80 11.17
C ILE A 109 7.41 12.77 12.29
N ALA A 110 6.76 13.17 13.38
CA ALA A 110 6.48 12.28 14.50
C ALA A 110 5.67 11.05 14.05
N VAL A 111 4.61 11.24 13.25
CA VAL A 111 3.80 10.13 12.72
C VAL A 111 4.62 9.24 11.79
N LYS A 112 5.45 9.80 10.91
CA LYS A 112 6.32 9.01 10.01
C LYS A 112 7.40 8.22 10.75
N SER A 113 7.91 8.74 11.86
CA SER A 113 8.99 8.12 12.64
C SER A 113 8.49 7.06 13.60
N THR A 114 7.20 7.05 13.91
CA THR A 114 6.62 6.12 14.89
C THR A 114 6.34 4.76 14.22
N PRO A 115 6.84 3.64 14.78
CA PRO A 115 6.50 2.31 14.30
C PRO A 115 4.99 2.07 14.42
N VAL A 116 4.31 1.92 13.28
CA VAL A 116 2.84 1.78 13.23
C VAL A 116 2.36 0.62 14.12
N ALA A 117 3.10 -0.50 14.13
CA ALA A 117 2.75 -1.66 14.94
C ALA A 117 2.66 -1.37 16.44
N SER A 118 3.61 -0.61 16.98
CA SER A 118 3.60 -0.20 18.39
C SER A 118 2.45 0.76 18.69
N PHE A 119 2.15 1.65 17.76
CA PHE A 119 1.07 2.62 17.91
C PHE A 119 -0.31 1.96 17.84
N ILE A 120 -0.48 0.91 17.04
CA ILE A 120 -1.74 0.14 16.98
C ILE A 120 -2.14 -0.40 18.36
N ILE A 121 -1.19 -0.96 19.11
CA ILE A 121 -1.46 -1.51 20.44
C ILE A 121 -1.97 -0.42 21.38
N LEU A 122 -1.34 0.77 21.34
CA LEU A 122 -1.80 1.92 22.12
C LEU A 122 -3.21 2.37 21.71
N CYS A 123 -3.47 2.43 20.42
CA CYS A 123 -4.78 2.82 19.88
C CYS A 123 -5.90 1.85 20.26
N LEU A 124 -5.60 0.55 20.38
CA LEU A 124 -6.59 -0.46 20.80
C LEU A 124 -7.15 -0.22 22.21
N ILE A 125 -6.41 0.48 23.08
CA ILE A 125 -6.87 0.82 24.42
C ILE A 125 -7.94 1.92 24.38
N TRP A 126 -7.84 2.86 23.43
CA TRP A 126 -8.67 4.07 23.40
C TRP A 126 -9.70 4.05 22.28
N ILE A 127 -9.42 3.35 21.18
CA ILE A 127 -10.27 3.30 20.00
C ILE A 127 -10.95 1.94 19.89
N PRO A 128 -12.28 1.87 19.83
CA PRO A 128 -12.97 0.62 19.61
C PRO A 128 -12.48 -0.07 18.32
N SER A 129 -12.29 -1.39 18.35
CA SER A 129 -11.81 -2.21 17.22
C SER A 129 -12.60 -1.94 15.92
N ARG A 130 -13.87 -1.55 16.06
CA ARG A 130 -14.72 -1.19 14.95
C ARG A 130 -14.18 0.01 14.15
N ASN A 131 -13.57 1.01 14.78
CA ASN A 131 -13.11 2.24 14.13
C ASN A 131 -11.60 2.23 13.87
N LEU A 132 -10.89 1.25 14.42
CA LEU A 132 -9.44 1.17 14.35
C LEU A 132 -8.91 1.12 12.91
N ALA A 133 -9.55 0.36 12.01
CA ALA A 133 -9.13 0.25 10.61
C ALA A 133 -9.21 1.59 9.86
N VAL A 134 -10.24 2.41 10.11
CA VAL A 134 -10.38 3.76 9.54
C VAL A 134 -9.25 4.65 10.05
N PHE A 135 -9.03 4.64 11.37
CA PHE A 135 -8.02 5.47 12.01
C PHE A 135 -6.60 5.12 11.55
N ILE A 136 -6.26 3.83 11.49
CA ILE A 136 -4.93 3.39 11.04
C ILE A 136 -4.71 3.73 9.57
N SER A 137 -5.73 3.50 8.71
CA SER A 137 -5.65 3.88 7.30
C SER A 137 -5.41 5.38 7.14
N PHE A 138 -6.15 6.21 7.90
CA PHE A 138 -5.93 7.66 7.94
C PHE A 138 -4.50 8.00 8.38
N LEU A 139 -4.06 7.44 9.49
CA LEU A 139 -2.77 7.77 10.09
C LEU A 139 -1.58 7.44 9.19
N ILE A 140 -1.66 6.34 8.43
CA ILE A 140 -0.60 5.94 7.49
C ILE A 140 -0.61 6.82 6.25
N VAL A 141 -1.78 7.10 5.70
CA VAL A 141 -1.93 7.79 4.41
C VAL A 141 -1.74 9.30 4.54
N PHE A 142 -2.25 9.89 5.60
CA PHE A 142 -2.20 11.35 5.83
C PHE A 142 -0.79 11.96 5.68
N PRO A 143 0.25 11.50 6.39
CA PRO A 143 1.57 12.11 6.30
C PRO A 143 2.23 11.89 4.92
N VAL A 144 1.86 10.82 4.23
CA VAL A 144 2.37 10.53 2.89
C VAL A 144 1.78 11.52 1.88
N ILE A 145 0.45 11.71 1.90
CA ILE A 145 -0.23 12.66 1.01
C ILE A 145 0.21 14.09 1.29
N TYR A 146 0.22 14.49 2.57
CA TYR A 146 0.65 15.82 2.96
C TYR A 146 2.08 16.14 2.47
N ALA A 147 3.03 15.25 2.74
CA ALA A 147 4.42 15.51 2.38
C ALA A 147 4.65 15.51 0.87
N ASN A 148 4.10 14.52 0.15
CA ASN A 148 4.30 14.43 -1.30
C ASN A 148 3.64 15.60 -2.04
N LEU A 149 2.45 16.00 -1.61
CA LEU A 149 1.75 17.12 -2.25
C LEU A 149 2.44 18.45 -1.93
N LEU A 150 2.86 18.68 -0.68
CA LEU A 150 3.59 19.88 -0.29
C LEU A 150 4.92 19.99 -1.05
N GLU A 151 5.67 18.90 -1.15
CA GLU A 151 6.91 18.83 -1.91
C GLU A 151 6.68 19.05 -3.41
N GLY A 152 5.62 18.47 -3.98
CA GLY A 152 5.24 18.69 -5.37
C GLY A 152 4.92 20.15 -5.66
N LEU A 153 4.15 20.80 -4.78
CA LEU A 153 3.82 22.24 -4.92
C LEU A 153 5.06 23.14 -4.80
N GLN A 154 6.04 22.77 -3.94
CA GLN A 154 7.27 23.55 -3.75
C GLN A 154 8.29 23.35 -4.89
N ARG A 155 8.23 22.24 -5.61
CA ARG A 155 9.12 21.96 -6.75
C ARG A 155 8.56 22.42 -8.10
N THR A 156 7.39 23.04 -8.13
CA THR A 156 6.85 23.62 -9.34
C THR A 156 7.76 24.79 -9.75
N ASP A 157 8.45 24.62 -10.87
CA ASP A 157 9.47 25.54 -11.36
C ASP A 157 8.77 26.84 -11.84
N GLU A 158 9.14 27.98 -11.23
CA GLU A 158 8.59 29.29 -11.61
C GLU A 158 8.81 29.58 -13.10
N GLN A 159 9.92 29.11 -13.67
CA GLN A 159 10.21 29.26 -15.10
C GLN A 159 9.21 28.52 -16.00
N LEU A 160 8.68 27.38 -15.57
CA LEU A 160 7.65 26.65 -16.31
C LEU A 160 6.29 27.36 -16.25
N LEU A 161 5.99 28.04 -15.14
CA LEU A 161 4.78 28.85 -15.02
C LEU A 161 4.86 30.10 -15.90
N GLU A 162 6.02 30.78 -15.94
CA GLU A 162 6.26 31.92 -16.83
C GLU A 162 6.17 31.50 -18.31
N MET A 163 6.68 30.30 -18.68
CA MET A 163 6.53 29.77 -20.04
C MET A 163 5.07 29.50 -20.41
N ALA A 164 4.26 29.00 -19.48
CA ALA A 164 2.85 28.73 -19.71
C ALA A 164 2.02 30.02 -19.90
N ASP A 165 2.43 31.12 -19.25
CA ASP A 165 1.78 32.44 -19.41
C ASP A 165 2.15 33.13 -20.74
N VAL A 166 3.30 32.80 -21.31
CA VAL A 166 3.78 33.43 -22.59
C VAL A 166 3.24 32.67 -23.81
N PHE A 167 2.88 31.39 -23.68
CA PHE A 167 2.33 30.55 -24.76
C PHE A 167 0.93 30.02 -24.36
N PRO A 168 -0.14 30.84 -24.57
CA PRO A 168 -1.51 30.43 -24.30
C PRO A 168 -2.01 29.35 -25.28
#